data_cd00bd48b39eff0cbd565012671af15a
#
_entry.id   cd00bd48b39eff0cbd565012671af15a
#
_cell.length_a   1.000
_cell.length_b   1.000
_cell.length_c   1.000
_cell.angle_alpha   90.00
_cell.angle_beta   90.00
_cell.angle_gamma   90.00
#
_symmetry.space_group_name_H-M   'P 1'
#
loop_
_entity.id
_entity.type
_entity.pdbx_description
1 polymer ?
#
loop_
_entity_poly.entity_id
_entity_poly.type
_entity_poly.pdbx_seq_one_letter_code
_entity_poly.pdbx_strand_id
1 'polypeptide(L)'
;MQIAEKTNEGLKRQYEVTIPAKDLESRIDAQLTQVSGQIRMPGFRPGKVPKNLVKKMHGEALHGDALNTAVQEGVQKLVADRKLRPAMQPSVALADDYAQGKDVVFTVELEVLPEITSVNIEGITLEKLVVEPSDAEIEDALKRFADQQKRFEAAPKSHKAETGDVVVMDFVGTVEGEEFEGGKGEGMQIEIGSGRLIPGFEDQLVGVKANDKVKVEVSFPEDYNVAYLKGKPAVFDVLVTEVRQPQEAAIDDTLATNLGLENLDKLKEILKDQISAELSGMTRTHLKRKLLDHLAASHDFDVPPTMVEAEFGQIWAQLEHEASHEEDPTAAVAELEKDRDEYRRIAERRVRLGLLLSEIGQKEGVNVTQAEMKRLIGQEAARYPGQQQQVVKYFQENAMAAAQLRAPLYEDKVVDLLIGKAELTERSVSRDELQQAIEDDDETPTGHVHGPGCGHDHHDHDHGHTHGEGKPKKAAKKTAKAETAEPKEDAVKAEKKPAAKKTAAKAEATEASAEPEKKPAKKAPAKKAAKA
;
A
#
# COMPACT_ATOMS: atom_id res chain seq x y z
N MET A 1 45.88 7.03 1.68
CA MET A 1 44.82 6.66 0.71
C MET A 1 45.09 7.41 -0.59
N GLN A 2 45.10 6.73 -1.71
CA GLN A 2 45.24 7.30 -3.06
C GLN A 2 43.94 7.02 -3.83
N ILE A 3 43.52 7.98 -4.70
CA ILE A 3 42.32 7.89 -5.49
C ILE A 3 42.69 8.17 -6.95
N ALA A 4 42.46 7.21 -7.82
CA ALA A 4 42.63 7.33 -9.24
C ALA A 4 41.28 7.26 -9.96
N GLU A 5 41.01 8.18 -10.85
CA GLU A 5 39.82 8.16 -11.70
C GLU A 5 40.06 7.25 -12.89
N LYS A 6 39.19 6.27 -13.11
CA LYS A 6 39.28 5.31 -14.22
C LYS A 6 38.32 5.67 -15.35
N THR A 7 37.08 6.00 -15.01
CA THR A 7 36.03 6.34 -15.99
C THR A 7 35.23 7.55 -15.52
N ASN A 8 34.95 8.44 -16.47
CA ASN A 8 34.12 9.62 -16.27
C ASN A 8 33.32 9.86 -17.56
N GLU A 9 32.22 9.10 -17.70
CA GLU A 9 31.35 9.11 -18.88
C GLU A 9 29.92 9.43 -18.50
N GLY A 10 29.38 10.53 -19.01
CA GLY A 10 28.02 10.97 -18.66
C GLY A 10 27.83 11.10 -17.15
N LEU A 11 26.93 10.33 -16.57
CA LEU A 11 26.68 10.28 -15.13
C LEU A 11 27.48 9.17 -14.41
N LYS A 12 28.11 8.25 -15.14
CA LYS A 12 28.87 7.14 -14.56
C LYS A 12 30.26 7.58 -14.16
N ARG A 13 30.68 7.16 -12.98
CA ARG A 13 32.02 7.42 -12.42
C ARG A 13 32.58 6.14 -11.88
N GLN A 14 33.86 5.87 -12.20
CA GLN A 14 34.57 4.73 -11.64
C GLN A 14 35.92 5.22 -11.09
N TYR A 15 36.17 4.89 -9.84
CA TYR A 15 37.40 5.25 -9.14
C TYR A 15 38.08 4.01 -8.61
N GLU A 16 39.39 3.99 -8.68
CA GLU A 16 40.22 3.02 -7.98
C GLU A 16 40.78 3.69 -6.73
N VAL A 17 40.54 3.07 -5.60
CA VAL A 17 40.95 3.57 -4.30
C VAL A 17 41.95 2.59 -3.70
N THR A 18 43.13 3.12 -3.30
CA THR A 18 44.18 2.35 -2.65
C THR A 18 44.35 2.81 -1.21
N ILE A 19 44.18 1.91 -0.26
CA ILE A 19 44.48 2.13 1.16
C ILE A 19 45.77 1.40 1.49
N PRO A 20 46.81 2.08 2.01
CA PRO A 20 48.07 1.44 2.38
C PRO A 20 47.87 0.37 3.47
N ALA A 21 48.57 -0.76 3.33
CA ALA A 21 48.52 -1.87 4.30
C ALA A 21 48.80 -1.40 5.73
N LYS A 22 49.72 -0.44 5.89
CA LYS A 22 50.08 0.14 7.19
C LYS A 22 48.88 0.83 7.89
N ASP A 23 48.01 1.48 7.11
CA ASP A 23 46.82 2.15 7.67
C ASP A 23 45.81 1.10 8.18
N LEU A 24 45.62 0.01 7.44
CA LEU A 24 44.76 -1.10 7.83
C LEU A 24 45.32 -1.84 9.08
N GLU A 25 46.64 -2.11 9.11
CA GLU A 25 47.30 -2.74 10.26
C GLU A 25 47.14 -1.88 11.51
N SER A 26 47.30 -0.57 11.43
CA SER A 26 47.13 0.34 12.56
C SER A 26 45.68 0.27 13.12
N ARG A 27 44.68 0.11 12.26
CA ARG A 27 43.27 -0.05 12.66
C ARG A 27 43.03 -1.39 13.33
N ILE A 28 43.58 -2.47 12.76
CA ILE A 28 43.49 -3.81 13.36
C ILE A 28 44.14 -3.82 14.78
N ASP A 29 45.30 -3.17 14.93
CA ASP A 29 45.96 -3.06 16.21
C ASP A 29 45.17 -2.24 17.25
N ALA A 30 44.50 -1.18 16.80
CA ALA A 30 43.60 -0.41 17.66
C ALA A 30 42.38 -1.24 18.10
N GLN A 31 41.72 -1.94 17.17
CA GLN A 31 40.61 -2.83 17.48
C GLN A 31 41.02 -3.99 18.35
N LEU A 32 42.17 -4.62 18.10
CA LEU A 32 42.76 -5.65 18.96
C LEU A 32 42.95 -5.15 20.38
N THR A 33 43.39 -3.91 20.55
CA THR A 33 43.60 -3.32 21.89
C THR A 33 42.27 -3.12 22.61
N GLN A 34 41.24 -2.66 21.90
CA GLN A 34 39.89 -2.47 22.45
C GLN A 34 39.25 -3.81 22.83
N VAL A 35 39.27 -4.77 21.93
CA VAL A 35 38.67 -6.10 22.11
C VAL A 35 39.40 -6.88 23.21
N SER A 36 40.74 -6.80 23.28
CA SER A 36 41.50 -7.45 24.34
C SER A 36 41.14 -6.96 25.75
N GLY A 37 40.68 -5.72 25.86
CA GLY A 37 40.16 -5.16 27.11
C GLY A 37 38.79 -5.70 27.53
N GLN A 38 37.99 -6.20 26.60
CA GLN A 38 36.61 -6.65 26.82
C GLN A 38 36.50 -8.18 26.94
N ILE A 39 37.38 -8.92 26.28
CA ILE A 39 37.34 -10.39 26.25
C ILE A 39 37.60 -10.97 27.66
N ARG A 40 36.72 -11.88 28.05
CA ARG A 40 36.89 -12.74 29.25
C ARG A 40 37.30 -14.13 28.78
N MET A 41 38.50 -14.57 29.19
CA MET A 41 39.03 -15.88 28.82
C MET A 41 39.42 -16.66 30.09
N PRO A 42 39.09 -17.97 30.18
CA PRO A 42 39.51 -18.82 31.29
C PRO A 42 41.03 -18.80 31.42
N GLY A 43 41.53 -18.58 32.66
CA GLY A 43 42.98 -18.51 32.96
C GLY A 43 43.58 -17.11 32.84
N PHE A 44 42.84 -16.09 32.38
CA PHE A 44 43.33 -14.71 32.34
C PHE A 44 42.42 -13.75 33.10
N ARG A 45 43.05 -12.76 33.73
CA ARG A 45 42.28 -11.67 34.37
C ARG A 45 41.58 -10.84 33.27
N PRO A 46 40.31 -10.45 33.45
CA PRO A 46 39.58 -9.61 32.49
C PRO A 46 40.41 -8.39 32.06
N GLY A 47 40.55 -8.18 30.75
CA GLY A 47 41.34 -7.09 30.17
C GLY A 47 42.85 -7.28 30.15
N LYS A 48 43.40 -8.47 30.53
CA LYS A 48 44.82 -8.81 30.50
C LYS A 48 45.14 -10.00 29.61
N VAL A 49 44.31 -10.29 28.64
CA VAL A 49 44.56 -11.31 27.61
C VAL A 49 45.67 -10.81 26.66
N PRO A 50 46.73 -11.60 26.41
CA PRO A 50 47.80 -11.20 25.49
C PRO A 50 47.26 -10.97 24.08
N LYS A 51 47.60 -9.83 23.44
CA LYS A 51 47.15 -9.44 22.09
C LYS A 51 47.40 -10.53 21.05
N ASN A 52 48.53 -11.24 21.13
CA ASN A 52 48.85 -12.32 20.19
C ASN A 52 47.87 -13.49 20.27
N LEU A 53 47.31 -13.77 21.44
CA LEU A 53 46.30 -14.82 21.60
C LEU A 53 44.96 -14.39 21.04
N VAL A 54 44.56 -13.14 21.28
CA VAL A 54 43.35 -12.54 20.69
C VAL A 54 43.46 -12.49 19.16
N LYS A 55 44.63 -12.10 18.62
CA LYS A 55 44.90 -12.09 17.17
C LYS A 55 44.81 -13.48 16.55
N LYS A 56 45.27 -14.52 17.29
CA LYS A 56 45.18 -15.90 16.79
C LYS A 56 43.75 -16.45 16.76
N MET A 57 42.89 -16.00 17.69
CA MET A 57 41.52 -16.50 17.82
C MET A 57 40.50 -15.69 17.02
N HIS A 58 40.70 -14.38 16.91
CA HIS A 58 39.76 -13.45 16.32
C HIS A 58 40.36 -12.63 15.17
N GLY A 59 41.59 -12.95 14.76
CA GLY A 59 42.34 -12.12 13.79
C GLY A 59 41.65 -12.01 12.43
N GLU A 60 41.06 -13.09 11.91
CA GLU A 60 40.32 -13.06 10.63
C GLU A 60 39.06 -12.21 10.71
N ALA A 61 38.26 -12.37 11.77
CA ALA A 61 37.07 -11.56 11.99
C ALA A 61 37.41 -10.06 12.13
N LEU A 62 38.42 -9.75 12.97
CA LEU A 62 38.90 -8.38 13.15
C LEU A 62 39.49 -7.78 11.87
N HIS A 63 40.16 -8.61 11.06
CA HIS A 63 40.64 -8.16 9.75
C HIS A 63 39.50 -7.85 8.79
N GLY A 64 38.47 -8.71 8.71
CA GLY A 64 37.28 -8.48 7.91
C GLY A 64 36.53 -7.21 8.33
N ASP A 65 36.33 -7.02 9.63
CA ASP A 65 35.67 -5.83 10.17
C ASP A 65 36.47 -4.54 9.89
N ALA A 66 37.79 -4.59 10.09
CA ALA A 66 38.67 -3.47 9.81
C ALA A 66 38.72 -3.14 8.33
N LEU A 67 38.73 -4.16 7.46
CA LEU A 67 38.67 -4.00 6.00
C LEU A 67 37.37 -3.34 5.57
N ASN A 68 36.22 -3.86 6.01
CA ASN A 68 34.91 -3.29 5.70
C ASN A 68 34.81 -1.83 6.15
N THR A 69 35.25 -1.55 7.38
CA THR A 69 35.26 -0.17 7.91
C THR A 69 36.16 0.74 7.09
N ALA A 70 37.36 0.27 6.72
CA ALA A 70 38.30 1.04 5.93
C ALA A 70 37.77 1.34 4.52
N VAL A 71 37.13 0.36 3.88
CA VAL A 71 36.46 0.52 2.59
C VAL A 71 35.33 1.53 2.67
N GLN A 72 34.44 1.42 3.66
CA GLN A 72 33.34 2.36 3.84
C GLN A 72 33.81 3.80 4.06
N GLU A 73 34.82 3.99 4.93
CA GLU A 73 35.42 5.30 5.14
C GLU A 73 36.14 5.82 3.88
N GLY A 74 36.75 4.90 3.12
CA GLY A 74 37.38 5.21 1.84
C GLY A 74 36.36 5.76 0.83
N VAL A 75 35.20 5.12 0.72
CA VAL A 75 34.11 5.58 -0.16
C VAL A 75 33.56 6.92 0.33
N GLN A 76 33.31 7.08 1.62
CA GLN A 76 32.82 8.36 2.17
C GLN A 76 33.81 9.50 1.90
N LYS A 77 35.10 9.24 2.08
CA LYS A 77 36.13 10.21 1.81
C LYS A 77 36.24 10.55 0.32
N LEU A 78 36.14 9.55 -0.58
CA LEU A 78 36.10 9.76 -2.03
C LEU A 78 34.95 10.71 -2.39
N VAL A 79 33.72 10.42 -1.90
CA VAL A 79 32.52 11.22 -2.16
C VAL A 79 32.70 12.66 -1.65
N ALA A 80 33.24 12.83 -0.45
CA ALA A 80 33.47 14.15 0.15
C ALA A 80 34.58 14.95 -0.58
N ASP A 81 35.72 14.33 -0.84
CA ASP A 81 36.89 14.99 -1.48
C ASP A 81 36.57 15.43 -2.93
N ARG A 82 35.79 14.63 -3.64
CA ARG A 82 35.36 14.92 -5.01
C ARG A 82 34.05 15.68 -5.10
N LYS A 83 33.37 15.94 -3.95
CA LYS A 83 32.06 16.61 -3.88
C LYS A 83 31.01 15.93 -4.76
N LEU A 84 31.06 14.61 -4.83
CA LEU A 84 30.12 13.83 -5.64
C LEU A 84 28.75 13.80 -4.94
N ARG A 85 27.70 13.76 -5.74
CA ARG A 85 26.32 13.51 -5.27
C ARG A 85 25.87 12.15 -5.83
N PRO A 86 26.17 11.02 -5.16
CA PRO A 86 25.76 9.71 -5.65
C PRO A 86 24.25 9.61 -5.78
N ALA A 87 23.77 9.07 -6.89
CA ALA A 87 22.34 8.81 -7.14
C ALA A 87 21.83 7.65 -6.31
N MET A 88 22.65 6.60 -6.17
CA MET A 88 22.38 5.40 -5.38
C MET A 88 23.61 5.04 -4.56
N GLN A 89 23.49 4.00 -3.73
CA GLN A 89 24.63 3.51 -2.96
C GLN A 89 25.72 3.01 -3.93
N PRO A 90 27.00 3.50 -3.80
CA PRO A 90 28.09 3.07 -4.65
C PRO A 90 28.33 1.57 -4.60
N SER A 91 28.61 0.96 -5.76
CA SER A 91 29.08 -0.42 -5.85
C SER A 91 30.57 -0.46 -5.56
N VAL A 92 30.99 -1.43 -4.76
CA VAL A 92 32.40 -1.58 -4.37
C VAL A 92 32.86 -2.99 -4.66
N ALA A 93 33.90 -3.12 -5.48
CA ALA A 93 34.55 -4.39 -5.78
C ALA A 93 36.01 -4.37 -5.29
N LEU A 94 36.35 -5.31 -4.43
CA LEU A 94 37.75 -5.49 -3.98
C LEU A 94 38.53 -6.17 -5.10
N ALA A 95 39.81 -5.78 -5.27
CA ALA A 95 40.69 -6.43 -6.24
C ALA A 95 40.93 -7.91 -5.91
N ASP A 96 40.87 -8.78 -6.91
CA ASP A 96 40.94 -10.25 -6.75
C ASP A 96 42.30 -10.73 -6.20
N ASP A 97 43.35 -9.94 -6.33
CA ASP A 97 44.70 -10.24 -5.87
C ASP A 97 45.01 -9.76 -4.44
N TYR A 98 43.98 -9.28 -3.72
CA TYR A 98 44.12 -8.84 -2.34
C TYR A 98 44.56 -9.99 -1.43
N ALA A 99 45.58 -9.74 -0.62
CA ALA A 99 46.04 -10.64 0.45
C ALA A 99 46.44 -9.84 1.69
N GLN A 100 46.32 -10.46 2.87
CA GLN A 100 46.71 -9.80 4.13
C GLN A 100 48.16 -9.29 4.06
N GLY A 101 48.36 -8.05 4.50
CA GLY A 101 49.68 -7.39 4.47
C GLY A 101 50.00 -6.64 3.18
N LYS A 102 49.13 -6.70 2.16
CA LYS A 102 49.19 -5.86 0.98
C LYS A 102 48.29 -4.63 1.11
N ASP A 103 48.54 -3.66 0.26
CA ASP A 103 47.64 -2.51 0.11
C ASP A 103 46.27 -2.97 -0.33
N VAL A 104 45.23 -2.34 0.22
CA VAL A 104 43.83 -2.61 -0.16
C VAL A 104 43.49 -1.79 -1.36
N VAL A 105 43.33 -2.44 -2.52
CA VAL A 105 42.87 -1.82 -3.75
C VAL A 105 41.42 -2.23 -4.01
N PHE A 106 40.57 -1.26 -4.21
CA PHE A 106 39.17 -1.53 -4.56
C PHE A 106 38.65 -0.51 -5.57
N THR A 107 37.76 -0.97 -6.41
CA THR A 107 37.06 -0.16 -7.41
C THR A 107 35.73 0.29 -6.85
N VAL A 108 35.44 1.57 -6.96
CA VAL A 108 34.17 2.19 -6.60
C VAL A 108 33.47 2.64 -7.87
N GLU A 109 32.34 2.05 -8.16
CA GLU A 109 31.48 2.45 -9.26
C GLU A 109 30.24 3.15 -8.70
N LEU A 110 29.93 4.32 -9.23
CA LEU A 110 28.78 5.10 -8.82
C LEU A 110 28.23 5.93 -9.98
N GLU A 111 26.96 6.21 -9.90
CA GLU A 111 26.29 7.19 -10.75
C GLU A 111 26.07 8.46 -9.95
N VAL A 112 26.31 9.60 -10.56
CA VAL A 112 26.11 10.91 -9.93
C VAL A 112 24.78 11.52 -10.38
N LEU A 113 24.16 12.29 -9.48
CA LEU A 113 23.00 13.09 -9.84
C LEU A 113 23.38 14.13 -10.88
N PRO A 114 22.53 14.40 -11.88
CA PRO A 114 22.75 15.44 -12.88
C PRO A 114 22.78 16.83 -12.24
N GLU A 115 23.53 17.74 -12.84
CA GLU A 115 23.49 19.15 -12.49
C GLU A 115 22.38 19.84 -13.30
N ILE A 116 21.25 20.12 -12.66
CA ILE A 116 20.12 20.81 -13.27
C ILE A 116 20.35 22.32 -13.14
N THR A 117 21.02 22.90 -14.15
CA THR A 117 21.46 24.31 -14.14
C THR A 117 20.34 25.27 -14.48
N SER A 118 19.45 24.90 -15.38
CA SER A 118 18.34 25.75 -15.85
C SER A 118 16.99 25.16 -15.39
N VAL A 119 16.55 25.62 -14.22
CA VAL A 119 15.17 25.35 -13.78
C VAL A 119 14.33 26.55 -14.18
N ASN A 120 13.57 26.44 -15.25
CA ASN A 120 12.66 27.48 -15.69
C ASN A 120 11.28 27.23 -15.07
N ILE A 121 10.97 28.00 -14.02
CA ILE A 121 9.67 28.00 -13.32
C ILE A 121 8.87 29.29 -13.58
N GLU A 122 9.43 30.22 -14.39
CA GLU A 122 8.76 31.46 -14.72
C GLU A 122 7.93 31.31 -16.00
N GLY A 123 6.75 31.94 -16.02
CA GLY A 123 5.87 31.93 -17.20
C GLY A 123 5.14 30.60 -17.46
N ILE A 124 5.02 29.74 -16.44
CA ILE A 124 4.17 28.53 -16.54
C ILE A 124 2.72 28.99 -16.57
N THR A 125 2.03 28.76 -17.68
CA THR A 125 0.59 29.04 -17.83
C THR A 125 -0.17 27.73 -17.78
N LEU A 126 -1.16 27.63 -16.90
CA LEU A 126 -1.97 26.43 -16.71
C LEU A 126 -3.46 26.77 -16.75
N GLU A 127 -4.25 25.91 -17.36
CA GLU A 127 -5.71 25.99 -17.30
C GLU A 127 -6.23 25.26 -16.07
N LYS A 128 -6.90 26.00 -15.18
CA LYS A 128 -7.55 25.45 -14.00
C LYS A 128 -9.03 25.25 -14.28
N LEU A 129 -9.46 23.99 -14.32
CA LEU A 129 -10.86 23.64 -14.46
C LEU A 129 -11.58 23.87 -13.12
N VAL A 130 -12.55 24.75 -13.09
CA VAL A 130 -13.33 25.08 -11.90
C VAL A 130 -14.72 24.49 -12.04
N VAL A 131 -15.11 23.66 -11.08
CA VAL A 131 -16.44 23.06 -11.01
C VAL A 131 -17.13 23.55 -9.74
N GLU A 132 -18.33 24.06 -9.89
CA GLU A 132 -19.19 24.41 -8.77
C GLU A 132 -20.20 23.26 -8.52
N PRO A 133 -20.44 22.88 -7.25
CA PRO A 133 -21.48 21.91 -6.92
C PRO A 133 -22.84 22.34 -7.44
N SER A 134 -23.50 21.47 -8.19
CA SER A 134 -24.86 21.72 -8.69
C SER A 134 -25.91 21.42 -7.61
N ASP A 135 -27.05 22.11 -7.69
CA ASP A 135 -28.17 21.84 -6.78
C ASP A 135 -28.68 20.39 -6.90
N ALA A 136 -28.59 19.79 -8.10
CA ALA A 136 -28.97 18.40 -8.33
C ALA A 136 -28.07 17.42 -7.57
N GLU A 137 -26.76 17.65 -7.53
CA GLU A 137 -25.81 16.82 -6.75
C GLU A 137 -26.08 16.91 -5.25
N ILE A 138 -26.42 18.12 -4.77
CA ILE A 138 -26.79 18.32 -3.35
C ILE A 138 -28.09 17.58 -3.03
N GLU A 139 -29.11 17.64 -3.92
CA GLU A 139 -30.36 16.91 -3.76
C GLU A 139 -30.17 15.40 -3.79
N ASP A 140 -29.32 14.89 -4.68
CA ASP A 140 -29.01 13.46 -4.74
C ASP A 140 -28.22 12.97 -3.52
N ALA A 141 -27.30 13.79 -3.01
CA ALA A 141 -26.64 13.50 -1.75
C ALA A 141 -27.63 13.48 -0.57
N LEU A 142 -28.57 14.44 -0.50
CA LEU A 142 -29.63 14.45 0.50
C LEU A 142 -30.53 13.21 0.41
N LYS A 143 -30.92 12.78 -0.80
CA LYS A 143 -31.70 11.53 -0.99
C LYS A 143 -30.94 10.31 -0.47
N ARG A 144 -29.64 10.17 -0.78
CA ARG A 144 -28.82 9.07 -0.25
C ARG A 144 -28.78 9.06 1.27
N PHE A 145 -28.64 10.24 1.91
CA PHE A 145 -28.71 10.35 3.37
C PHE A 145 -30.10 10.00 3.91
N ALA A 146 -31.16 10.44 3.24
CA ALA A 146 -32.53 10.09 3.62
C ALA A 146 -32.78 8.57 3.50
N ASP A 147 -32.29 7.96 2.43
CA ASP A 147 -32.36 6.51 2.21
C ASP A 147 -31.64 5.70 3.30
N GLN A 148 -30.47 6.16 3.75
CA GLN A 148 -29.75 5.54 4.87
C GLN A 148 -30.48 5.68 6.21
N GLN A 149 -31.35 6.69 6.36
CA GLN A 149 -32.13 6.97 7.56
C GLN A 149 -33.59 6.47 7.48
N LYS A 150 -33.88 5.57 6.50
CA LYS A 150 -35.22 4.95 6.38
C LYS A 150 -35.67 4.42 7.72
N ARG A 151 -36.88 4.79 8.12
CA ARG A 151 -37.58 4.23 9.27
C ARG A 151 -38.54 3.15 8.79
N PHE A 152 -38.61 2.08 9.52
CA PHE A 152 -39.54 0.99 9.23
C PHE A 152 -40.70 1.05 10.18
N GLU A 153 -41.92 1.26 9.66
CA GLU A 153 -43.15 1.26 10.46
C GLU A 153 -43.93 -0.01 10.21
N ALA A 154 -44.67 -0.45 11.25
CA ALA A 154 -45.50 -1.65 11.18
C ALA A 154 -46.51 -1.54 10.03
N ALA A 155 -46.43 -2.43 9.08
CA ALA A 155 -47.40 -2.52 7.99
C ALA A 155 -48.76 -3.07 8.48
N PRO A 156 -49.84 -2.73 7.77
CA PRO A 156 -51.15 -3.36 8.04
C PRO A 156 -51.03 -4.88 7.93
N LYS A 157 -51.75 -5.62 8.78
CA LYS A 157 -51.71 -7.11 8.81
C LYS A 157 -52.10 -7.79 7.49
N SER A 158 -52.77 -7.07 6.58
CA SER A 158 -53.11 -7.54 5.24
C SER A 158 -52.01 -7.33 4.21
N HIS A 159 -50.97 -6.54 4.57
CA HIS A 159 -49.86 -6.24 3.68
C HIS A 159 -49.05 -7.51 3.41
N LYS A 160 -48.64 -7.70 2.18
CA LYS A 160 -47.75 -8.75 1.75
C LYS A 160 -46.34 -8.16 1.64
N ALA A 161 -45.41 -8.82 2.28
CA ALA A 161 -44.03 -8.36 2.25
C ALA A 161 -43.47 -8.26 0.81
N GLU A 162 -42.93 -7.11 0.48
CA GLU A 162 -42.31 -6.80 -0.82
C GLU A 162 -40.78 -6.59 -0.63
N THR A 163 -40.05 -6.56 -1.72
CA THR A 163 -38.61 -6.23 -1.67
C THR A 163 -38.43 -4.83 -1.09
N GLY A 164 -37.55 -4.68 -0.08
CA GLY A 164 -37.35 -3.45 0.69
C GLY A 164 -38.13 -3.37 2.00
N ASP A 165 -39.09 -4.27 2.25
CA ASP A 165 -39.74 -4.38 3.54
C ASP A 165 -38.86 -5.10 4.56
N VAL A 166 -39.00 -4.77 5.84
CA VAL A 166 -38.37 -5.51 6.95
C VAL A 166 -39.35 -6.52 7.52
N VAL A 167 -38.93 -7.78 7.46
CA VAL A 167 -39.66 -8.88 8.12
C VAL A 167 -39.04 -9.14 9.48
N VAL A 168 -39.86 -9.07 10.52
CA VAL A 168 -39.52 -9.51 11.88
C VAL A 168 -39.98 -10.94 12.03
N MET A 169 -39.07 -11.86 12.31
CA MET A 169 -39.39 -13.29 12.32
C MET A 169 -38.64 -14.04 13.42
N ASP A 170 -39.29 -15.16 13.82
CA ASP A 170 -38.66 -16.22 14.59
C ASP A 170 -38.39 -17.39 13.64
N PHE A 171 -37.27 -18.04 13.75
CA PHE A 171 -36.96 -19.18 12.89
C PHE A 171 -36.23 -20.28 13.63
N VAL A 172 -36.46 -21.51 13.17
CA VAL A 172 -35.72 -22.71 13.59
C VAL A 172 -35.22 -23.44 12.33
N GLY A 173 -33.92 -23.51 12.16
CA GLY A 173 -33.28 -24.20 11.04
C GLY A 173 -32.89 -25.62 11.40
N THR A 174 -33.12 -26.52 10.47
CA THR A 174 -32.72 -27.92 10.54
C THR A 174 -31.92 -28.33 9.31
N VAL A 175 -30.89 -29.15 9.51
CA VAL A 175 -30.13 -29.80 8.45
C VAL A 175 -30.29 -31.30 8.64
N GLU A 176 -30.73 -32.02 7.60
CA GLU A 176 -30.97 -33.47 7.66
C GLU A 176 -31.99 -33.85 8.76
N GLY A 177 -32.84 -32.88 9.22
CA GLY A 177 -33.86 -33.07 10.25
C GLY A 177 -33.38 -32.82 11.69
N GLU A 178 -32.12 -32.44 11.89
CA GLU A 178 -31.59 -32.10 13.21
C GLU A 178 -31.35 -30.57 13.32
N GLU A 179 -31.65 -29.97 14.46
CA GLU A 179 -31.35 -28.56 14.75
C GLU A 179 -29.84 -28.39 14.87
N PHE A 180 -29.29 -27.29 14.34
CA PHE A 180 -27.86 -26.98 14.41
C PHE A 180 -27.57 -25.72 15.21
N GLU A 181 -26.39 -25.60 15.76
CA GLU A 181 -25.96 -24.46 16.55
C GLU A 181 -25.94 -23.17 15.69
N GLY A 182 -26.67 -22.13 16.12
CA GLY A 182 -26.91 -20.90 15.34
C GLY A 182 -28.09 -20.97 14.37
N GLY A 183 -28.79 -22.12 14.26
CA GLY A 183 -29.98 -22.29 13.41
C GLY A 183 -31.28 -21.70 14.02
N LYS A 184 -31.28 -21.18 15.25
CA LYS A 184 -32.43 -20.59 15.89
C LYS A 184 -32.25 -19.09 16.15
N GLY A 185 -33.27 -18.30 15.80
CA GLY A 185 -33.34 -16.87 16.09
C GLY A 185 -34.76 -16.43 16.47
N GLU A 186 -34.88 -15.50 17.38
CA GLU A 186 -36.15 -14.91 17.83
C GLU A 186 -36.09 -13.39 17.60
N GLY A 187 -37.15 -12.81 17.04
CA GLY A 187 -37.25 -11.37 16.75
C GLY A 187 -36.24 -10.84 15.77
N MET A 188 -35.72 -11.70 14.87
CA MET A 188 -34.75 -11.28 13.86
C MET A 188 -35.41 -10.35 12.84
N GLN A 189 -34.75 -9.24 12.54
CA GLN A 189 -35.20 -8.25 11.56
C GLN A 189 -34.35 -8.33 10.32
N ILE A 190 -35.00 -8.60 9.19
CA ILE A 190 -34.32 -8.74 7.89
C ILE A 190 -35.05 -7.90 6.86
N GLU A 191 -34.30 -7.07 6.12
CA GLU A 191 -34.79 -6.36 4.95
C GLU A 191 -34.72 -7.30 3.75
N ILE A 192 -35.87 -7.50 3.09
CA ILE A 192 -35.98 -8.38 1.92
C ILE A 192 -35.22 -7.75 0.73
N GLY A 193 -34.30 -8.50 0.16
CA GLY A 193 -33.44 -8.04 -0.92
C GLY A 193 -32.10 -7.45 -0.46
N SER A 194 -31.81 -7.50 0.86
CA SER A 194 -30.52 -7.02 1.40
C SER A 194 -29.34 -7.94 1.09
N GLY A 195 -29.58 -9.19 0.71
CA GLY A 195 -28.54 -10.21 0.44
C GLY A 195 -27.73 -10.62 1.67
N ARG A 196 -28.23 -10.33 2.89
CA ARG A 196 -27.52 -10.63 4.15
C ARG A 196 -27.65 -12.06 4.62
N LEU A 197 -28.66 -12.78 4.11
CA LEU A 197 -28.90 -14.17 4.43
C LEU A 197 -28.39 -15.10 3.33
N ILE A 198 -28.57 -16.41 3.58
CA ILE A 198 -28.23 -17.46 2.61
C ILE A 198 -28.99 -17.20 1.29
N PRO A 199 -28.34 -17.30 0.14
CA PRO A 199 -29.00 -17.08 -1.16
C PRO A 199 -30.32 -17.88 -1.30
N GLY A 200 -31.38 -17.19 -1.75
CA GLY A 200 -32.71 -17.77 -1.91
C GLY A 200 -33.56 -17.81 -0.64
N PHE A 201 -33.06 -17.36 0.51
CA PHE A 201 -33.83 -17.26 1.75
C PHE A 201 -34.81 -16.09 1.71
N GLU A 202 -34.30 -14.89 1.36
CA GLU A 202 -35.08 -13.65 1.32
C GLU A 202 -36.15 -13.71 0.22
N ASP A 203 -35.85 -14.35 -0.91
CA ASP A 203 -36.79 -14.51 -2.02
C ASP A 203 -38.04 -15.28 -1.64
N GLN A 204 -37.93 -16.26 -0.74
CA GLN A 204 -39.06 -17.06 -0.27
C GLN A 204 -39.91 -16.33 0.80
N LEU A 205 -39.41 -15.21 1.33
CA LEU A 205 -40.17 -14.33 2.24
C LEU A 205 -40.98 -13.27 1.47
N VAL A 206 -40.78 -13.11 0.18
CA VAL A 206 -41.62 -12.21 -0.62
C VAL A 206 -43.05 -12.71 -0.65
N GLY A 207 -44.01 -11.82 -0.31
CA GLY A 207 -45.44 -12.12 -0.31
C GLY A 207 -46.01 -12.68 0.99
N VAL A 208 -45.18 -12.91 2.02
CA VAL A 208 -45.61 -13.33 3.37
C VAL A 208 -46.32 -12.18 4.09
N LYS A 209 -47.13 -12.55 5.10
CA LYS A 209 -47.84 -11.58 5.95
C LYS A 209 -47.45 -11.79 7.42
N ALA A 210 -47.79 -10.79 8.23
CA ALA A 210 -47.68 -10.92 9.68
C ALA A 210 -48.49 -12.13 10.22
N ASN A 211 -47.85 -12.94 11.05
CA ASN A 211 -48.32 -14.21 11.64
C ASN A 211 -48.35 -15.42 10.68
N ASP A 212 -47.80 -15.30 9.47
CA ASP A 212 -47.63 -16.44 8.56
C ASP A 212 -46.52 -17.38 9.06
N LYS A 213 -46.74 -18.69 8.83
CA LYS A 213 -45.70 -19.71 9.03
C LYS A 213 -45.27 -20.22 7.67
N VAL A 214 -44.02 -20.07 7.38
CA VAL A 214 -43.43 -20.44 6.09
C VAL A 214 -42.25 -21.37 6.32
N LYS A 215 -42.13 -22.38 5.45
CA LYS A 215 -40.93 -23.20 5.38
C LYS A 215 -40.05 -22.67 4.27
N VAL A 216 -38.85 -22.30 4.63
CA VAL A 216 -37.85 -21.79 3.70
C VAL A 216 -36.80 -22.88 3.48
N GLU A 217 -36.65 -23.32 2.24
CA GLU A 217 -35.71 -24.39 1.85
C GLU A 217 -34.57 -23.74 1.09
N VAL A 218 -33.35 -23.84 1.61
CA VAL A 218 -32.14 -23.24 1.02
C VAL A 218 -30.96 -24.21 1.14
N SER A 219 -29.92 -23.98 0.36
CA SER A 219 -28.66 -24.72 0.49
C SER A 219 -27.56 -23.75 0.94
N PHE A 220 -26.77 -24.17 1.91
CA PHE A 220 -25.60 -23.39 2.31
C PHE A 220 -24.58 -23.31 1.17
N PRO A 221 -23.96 -22.17 0.91
CA PRO A 221 -22.89 -22.03 -0.06
C PRO A 221 -21.70 -22.93 0.28
N GLU A 222 -20.91 -23.31 -0.74
CA GLU A 222 -19.71 -24.13 -0.55
C GLU A 222 -18.58 -23.41 0.21
N ASP A 223 -18.58 -22.09 0.19
CA ASP A 223 -17.63 -21.21 0.88
C ASP A 223 -18.11 -20.78 2.28
N TYR A 224 -19.26 -21.32 2.77
CA TYR A 224 -19.82 -20.94 4.08
C TYR A 224 -18.81 -21.14 5.22
N ASN A 225 -18.75 -20.19 6.16
CA ASN A 225 -17.74 -20.17 7.23
C ASN A 225 -17.73 -21.41 8.14
N VAL A 226 -18.86 -22.11 8.26
CA VAL A 226 -19.03 -23.29 9.15
C VAL A 226 -18.88 -24.59 8.33
N ALA A 227 -17.77 -25.26 8.51
CA ALA A 227 -17.34 -26.37 7.68
C ALA A 227 -18.35 -27.54 7.57
N TYR A 228 -19.12 -27.86 8.63
CA TYR A 228 -20.07 -28.96 8.64
C TYR A 228 -21.42 -28.62 7.98
N LEU A 229 -21.64 -27.35 7.63
CA LEU A 229 -22.86 -26.86 6.95
C LEU A 229 -22.64 -26.66 5.45
N LYS A 230 -21.39 -26.58 4.96
CA LYS A 230 -21.05 -26.31 3.56
C LYS A 230 -21.79 -27.22 2.58
N GLY A 231 -22.46 -26.63 1.58
CA GLY A 231 -23.16 -27.34 0.53
C GLY A 231 -24.38 -28.15 0.98
N LYS A 232 -24.76 -28.10 2.27
CA LYS A 232 -25.88 -28.91 2.78
C LYS A 232 -27.22 -28.20 2.61
N PRO A 233 -28.30 -28.94 2.26
CA PRO A 233 -29.65 -28.42 2.27
C PRO A 233 -30.11 -28.19 3.71
N ALA A 234 -30.75 -27.05 3.97
CA ALA A 234 -31.34 -26.67 5.24
C ALA A 234 -32.82 -26.28 5.05
N VAL A 235 -33.61 -26.59 6.04
CA VAL A 235 -35.02 -26.19 6.10
C VAL A 235 -35.21 -25.32 7.32
N PHE A 236 -35.74 -24.15 7.11
CA PHE A 236 -36.06 -23.20 8.18
C PHE A 236 -37.57 -23.08 8.35
N ASP A 237 -38.08 -23.43 9.53
CA ASP A 237 -39.44 -23.13 9.95
C ASP A 237 -39.47 -21.68 10.45
N VAL A 238 -40.04 -20.79 9.66
CA VAL A 238 -40.09 -19.34 9.92
C VAL A 238 -41.48 -18.93 10.35
N LEU A 239 -41.60 -18.25 11.50
CA LEU A 239 -42.78 -17.56 11.95
C LEU A 239 -42.58 -16.04 11.77
N VAL A 240 -43.30 -15.45 10.83
CA VAL A 240 -43.31 -14.00 10.63
C VAL A 240 -44.13 -13.34 11.75
N THR A 241 -43.49 -12.56 12.58
CA THR A 241 -44.13 -11.85 13.69
C THR A 241 -44.74 -10.54 13.20
N GLU A 242 -44.02 -9.79 12.40
CA GLU A 242 -44.40 -8.47 11.93
C GLU A 242 -43.76 -8.21 10.55
N VAL A 243 -44.45 -7.47 9.68
CA VAL A 243 -43.91 -6.90 8.46
C VAL A 243 -43.88 -5.38 8.63
N ARG A 244 -42.77 -4.75 8.33
CA ARG A 244 -42.59 -3.30 8.42
C ARG A 244 -42.23 -2.75 7.05
N GLN A 245 -42.95 -1.70 6.66
CA GLN A 245 -42.68 -0.99 5.40
C GLN A 245 -41.65 0.12 5.61
N PRO A 246 -40.75 0.32 4.63
CA PRO A 246 -39.88 1.46 4.65
C PRO A 246 -40.72 2.74 4.51
N GLN A 247 -40.51 3.65 5.42
CA GLN A 247 -41.03 5.01 5.31
C GLN A 247 -39.88 5.88 4.80
N GLU A 248 -40.07 6.47 3.64
CA GLU A 248 -39.08 7.42 3.11
C GLU A 248 -38.87 8.51 4.17
N ALA A 249 -37.62 8.73 4.55
CA ALA A 249 -37.31 9.83 5.45
C ALA A 249 -37.59 11.13 4.69
N ALA A 250 -38.48 11.93 5.21
CA ALA A 250 -38.74 13.26 4.64
C ALA A 250 -37.44 14.07 4.69
N ILE A 251 -37.12 14.75 3.58
CA ILE A 251 -35.96 15.66 3.50
C ILE A 251 -36.37 16.97 4.13
N ASP A 252 -36.38 17.02 5.45
CA ASP A 252 -36.78 18.17 6.26
C ASP A 252 -35.81 18.39 7.45
N ASP A 253 -36.10 19.35 8.30
CA ASP A 253 -35.31 19.65 9.49
C ASP A 253 -35.19 18.44 10.45
N THR A 254 -36.10 17.48 10.37
CA THR A 254 -36.05 16.28 11.20
C THR A 254 -34.90 15.37 10.79
N LEU A 255 -34.61 15.27 9.49
CA LEU A 255 -33.45 14.54 8.97
C LEU A 255 -32.15 15.16 9.51
N ALA A 256 -32.03 16.48 9.43
CA ALA A 256 -30.84 17.18 9.94
C ALA A 256 -30.69 17.03 11.47
N THR A 257 -31.80 17.13 12.21
CA THR A 257 -31.80 16.98 13.68
C THR A 257 -31.39 15.55 14.11
N ASN A 258 -31.81 14.53 13.38
CA ASN A 258 -31.39 13.13 13.62
C ASN A 258 -29.88 12.93 13.42
N LEU A 259 -29.26 13.73 12.56
CA LEU A 259 -27.80 13.77 12.35
C LEU A 259 -27.08 14.69 13.35
N GLY A 260 -27.80 15.32 14.28
CA GLY A 260 -27.25 16.24 15.28
C GLY A 260 -27.00 17.65 14.75
N LEU A 261 -27.64 18.04 13.64
CA LEU A 261 -27.54 19.36 13.03
C LEU A 261 -28.76 20.23 13.40
N GLU A 262 -28.63 21.55 13.26
CA GLU A 262 -29.68 22.49 13.65
C GLU A 262 -30.88 22.47 12.70
N ASN A 263 -30.66 22.38 11.39
CA ASN A 263 -31.69 22.41 10.35
C ASN A 263 -31.18 21.86 9.02
N LEU A 264 -32.09 21.71 8.04
CA LEU A 264 -31.80 21.20 6.70
C LEU A 264 -30.81 22.10 5.93
N ASP A 265 -30.87 23.42 6.11
CA ASP A 265 -29.96 24.34 5.41
C ASP A 265 -28.50 24.11 5.84
N LYS A 266 -28.29 23.79 7.13
CA LYS A 266 -26.94 23.45 7.63
C LYS A 266 -26.44 22.11 7.07
N LEU A 267 -27.32 21.14 6.87
CA LEU A 267 -26.98 19.88 6.20
C LEU A 267 -26.58 20.13 4.74
N LYS A 268 -27.37 20.97 4.02
CA LYS A 268 -27.05 21.35 2.63
C LYS A 268 -25.70 22.07 2.53
N GLU A 269 -25.40 22.98 3.45
CA GLU A 269 -24.12 23.68 3.50
C GLU A 269 -22.95 22.69 3.66
N ILE A 270 -23.06 21.74 4.59
CA ILE A 270 -22.02 20.72 4.80
C ILE A 270 -21.84 19.83 3.57
N LEU A 271 -22.94 19.39 2.93
CA LEU A 271 -22.88 18.59 1.71
C LEU A 271 -22.24 19.38 0.56
N LYS A 272 -22.62 20.64 0.40
CA LYS A 272 -22.03 21.55 -0.59
C LYS A 272 -20.53 21.70 -0.36
N ASP A 273 -20.11 21.91 0.88
CA ASP A 273 -18.68 22.02 1.23
C ASP A 273 -17.94 20.69 0.95
N GLN A 274 -18.56 19.56 1.24
CA GLN A 274 -17.99 18.24 0.97
C GLN A 274 -17.81 17.98 -0.53
N ILE A 275 -18.86 18.22 -1.33
CA ILE A 275 -18.81 18.07 -2.79
C ILE A 275 -17.80 19.06 -3.38
N SER A 276 -17.77 20.31 -2.90
CA SER A 276 -16.78 21.32 -3.33
C SER A 276 -15.34 20.89 -3.01
N ALA A 277 -15.10 20.29 -1.86
CA ALA A 277 -13.79 19.77 -1.49
C ALA A 277 -13.37 18.60 -2.40
N GLU A 278 -14.28 17.69 -2.72
CA GLU A 278 -14.08 16.58 -3.67
C GLU A 278 -13.71 17.11 -5.05
N LEU A 279 -14.53 18.00 -5.62
CA LEU A 279 -14.30 18.62 -6.92
C LEU A 279 -12.99 19.41 -6.98
N SER A 280 -12.65 20.13 -5.90
CA SER A 280 -11.36 20.83 -5.76
C SER A 280 -10.19 19.84 -5.75
N GLY A 281 -10.36 18.67 -5.15
CA GLY A 281 -9.38 17.58 -5.19
C GLY A 281 -9.16 17.09 -6.61
N MET A 282 -10.22 16.83 -7.36
CA MET A 282 -10.15 16.42 -8.77
C MET A 282 -9.48 17.49 -9.63
N THR A 283 -9.89 18.75 -9.50
CA THR A 283 -9.23 19.89 -10.18
C THR A 283 -7.74 19.96 -9.87
N ARG A 284 -7.37 19.78 -8.59
CA ARG A 284 -5.96 19.79 -8.18
C ARG A 284 -5.17 18.64 -8.83
N THR A 285 -5.75 17.46 -8.91
CA THR A 285 -5.13 16.28 -9.56
C THR A 285 -4.86 16.55 -11.03
N HIS A 286 -5.86 17.03 -11.79
CA HIS A 286 -5.71 17.43 -13.18
C HIS A 286 -4.62 18.51 -13.34
N LEU A 287 -4.68 19.57 -12.52
CA LEU A 287 -3.73 20.68 -12.57
C LEU A 287 -2.29 20.25 -12.26
N LYS A 288 -2.12 19.37 -11.25
CA LYS A 288 -0.83 18.74 -10.93
C LYS A 288 -0.27 18.00 -12.14
N ARG A 289 -1.10 17.22 -12.82
CA ARG A 289 -0.69 16.46 -14.00
C ARG A 289 -0.24 17.38 -15.14
N LYS A 290 -1.03 18.40 -15.49
CA LYS A 290 -0.66 19.39 -16.50
C LYS A 290 0.63 20.14 -16.17
N LEU A 291 0.85 20.47 -14.90
CA LEU A 291 2.12 21.04 -14.45
C LEU A 291 3.29 20.08 -14.67
N LEU A 292 3.14 18.81 -14.28
CA LEU A 292 4.20 17.81 -14.45
C LEU A 292 4.49 17.52 -15.92
N ASP A 293 3.48 17.52 -16.79
CA ASP A 293 3.63 17.38 -18.23
C ASP A 293 4.42 18.56 -18.81
N HIS A 294 4.08 19.78 -18.41
CA HIS A 294 4.80 20.97 -18.81
C HIS A 294 6.27 20.93 -18.36
N LEU A 295 6.51 20.52 -17.12
CA LEU A 295 7.87 20.40 -16.59
C LEU A 295 8.68 19.31 -17.32
N ALA A 296 8.07 18.16 -17.62
CA ALA A 296 8.71 17.07 -18.35
C ALA A 296 9.07 17.48 -19.79
N ALA A 297 8.18 18.22 -20.46
CA ALA A 297 8.42 18.69 -21.83
C ALA A 297 9.47 19.81 -21.91
N SER A 298 9.60 20.63 -20.87
CA SER A 298 10.50 21.79 -20.86
C SER A 298 11.90 21.49 -20.31
N HIS A 299 12.12 20.31 -19.70
CA HIS A 299 13.39 19.94 -19.09
C HIS A 299 13.82 18.57 -19.56
N ASP A 300 14.83 18.53 -20.42
CA ASP A 300 15.46 17.30 -20.90
C ASP A 300 16.90 17.23 -20.38
N PHE A 301 17.19 16.22 -19.58
CA PHE A 301 18.51 15.93 -19.03
C PHE A 301 18.65 14.43 -18.77
N ASP A 302 19.89 13.95 -18.80
CA ASP A 302 20.20 12.55 -18.54
C ASP A 302 19.83 12.17 -17.10
N VAL A 303 19.22 11.02 -16.92
CA VAL A 303 18.89 10.46 -15.61
C VAL A 303 19.78 9.26 -15.30
N PRO A 304 20.12 9.01 -14.01
CA PRO A 304 20.92 7.85 -13.65
C PRO A 304 20.20 6.54 -13.99
N PRO A 305 20.79 5.68 -14.86
CA PRO A 305 20.16 4.42 -15.25
C PRO A 305 19.77 3.51 -14.07
N THR A 306 20.60 3.49 -13.01
CA THR A 306 20.30 2.68 -11.81
C THR A 306 19.03 3.14 -11.09
N MET A 307 18.73 4.45 -11.09
CA MET A 307 17.48 4.97 -10.54
C MET A 307 16.28 4.58 -11.41
N VAL A 308 16.45 4.63 -12.73
CA VAL A 308 15.40 4.23 -13.68
C VAL A 308 15.08 2.75 -13.53
N GLU A 309 16.09 1.88 -13.42
CA GLU A 309 15.89 0.44 -13.21
C GLU A 309 15.20 0.15 -11.85
N ALA A 310 15.58 0.88 -10.80
CA ALA A 310 14.96 0.72 -9.50
C ALA A 310 13.47 1.13 -9.52
N GLU A 311 13.14 2.25 -10.15
CA GLU A 311 11.76 2.73 -10.31
C GLU A 311 10.95 1.78 -11.20
N PHE A 312 11.53 1.37 -12.34
CA PHE A 312 10.91 0.38 -13.22
C PHE A 312 10.63 -0.94 -12.50
N GLY A 313 11.57 -1.42 -11.69
CA GLY A 313 11.38 -2.63 -10.90
C GLY A 313 10.23 -2.53 -9.89
N GLN A 314 9.99 -1.35 -9.31
CA GLN A 314 8.84 -1.13 -8.41
C GLN A 314 7.52 -1.11 -9.18
N ILE A 315 7.46 -0.39 -10.30
CA ILE A 315 6.29 -0.35 -11.18
C ILE A 315 5.94 -1.77 -11.65
N TRP A 316 6.96 -2.47 -12.14
CA TRP A 316 6.79 -3.82 -12.68
C TRP A 316 6.29 -4.82 -11.64
N ALA A 317 6.86 -4.80 -10.44
CA ALA A 317 6.42 -5.67 -9.34
C ALA A 317 4.97 -5.42 -8.91
N GLN A 318 4.52 -4.16 -8.98
CA GLN A 318 3.13 -3.82 -8.70
C GLN A 318 2.20 -4.36 -9.79
N LEU A 319 2.53 -4.15 -11.07
CA LEU A 319 1.74 -4.63 -12.20
C LEU A 319 1.66 -6.16 -12.22
N GLU A 320 2.77 -6.87 -11.94
CA GLU A 320 2.75 -8.34 -11.81
C GLU A 320 1.87 -8.80 -10.65
N HIS A 321 1.86 -8.03 -9.55
CA HIS A 321 0.98 -8.34 -8.42
C HIS A 321 -0.49 -8.16 -8.80
N GLU A 322 -0.86 -7.08 -9.45
CA GLU A 322 -2.22 -6.82 -9.94
C GLU A 322 -2.65 -7.90 -10.95
N ALA A 323 -1.80 -8.20 -11.93
CA ALA A 323 -2.05 -9.27 -12.90
C ALA A 323 -2.22 -10.66 -12.26
N SER A 324 -1.62 -10.90 -11.09
CA SER A 324 -1.78 -12.17 -10.36
C SER A 324 -3.19 -12.39 -9.78
N HIS A 325 -4.00 -11.34 -9.71
CA HIS A 325 -5.39 -11.37 -9.22
C HIS A 325 -6.43 -11.39 -10.35
N GLU A 326 -5.99 -11.30 -11.62
CA GLU A 326 -6.87 -11.42 -12.77
C GLU A 326 -7.39 -12.85 -12.98
N GLU A 327 -8.47 -13.01 -13.75
CA GLU A 327 -9.06 -14.33 -14.05
C GLU A 327 -8.07 -15.28 -14.77
N ASP A 328 -7.20 -14.72 -15.65
CA ASP A 328 -6.10 -15.46 -16.31
C ASP A 328 -4.77 -14.72 -16.07
N PRO A 329 -4.09 -14.99 -14.94
CA PRO A 329 -2.83 -14.34 -14.61
C PRO A 329 -1.74 -14.51 -15.67
N THR A 330 -1.74 -15.65 -16.40
CA THR A 330 -0.72 -15.94 -17.41
C THR A 330 -0.91 -15.07 -18.65
N ALA A 331 -2.14 -14.87 -19.07
CA ALA A 331 -2.47 -14.00 -20.19
C ALA A 331 -2.22 -12.52 -19.83
N ALA A 332 -2.59 -12.10 -18.61
CA ALA A 332 -2.38 -10.73 -18.12
C ALA A 332 -0.88 -10.37 -18.07
N VAL A 333 -0.03 -11.23 -17.52
CA VAL A 333 1.43 -11.02 -17.52
C VAL A 333 2.01 -10.99 -18.94
N ALA A 334 1.53 -11.85 -19.85
CA ALA A 334 1.99 -11.85 -21.24
C ALA A 334 1.57 -10.57 -22.00
N GLU A 335 0.51 -9.91 -21.57
CA GLU A 335 0.09 -8.62 -22.11
C GLU A 335 0.97 -7.49 -21.59
N LEU A 336 1.25 -7.45 -20.30
CA LEU A 336 2.18 -6.51 -19.69
C LEU A 336 3.59 -6.54 -20.33
N GLU A 337 4.09 -7.73 -20.67
CA GLU A 337 5.41 -7.86 -21.32
C GLU A 337 5.50 -7.18 -22.70
N LYS A 338 4.36 -6.95 -23.39
CA LYS A 338 4.36 -6.22 -24.68
C LYS A 338 4.66 -4.74 -24.50
N ASP A 339 4.22 -4.18 -23.36
CA ASP A 339 4.30 -2.75 -23.07
C ASP A 339 5.48 -2.40 -22.14
N ARG A 340 6.39 -3.37 -21.94
CA ARG A 340 7.53 -3.25 -21.02
C ARG A 340 8.41 -2.01 -21.27
N ASP A 341 8.68 -1.72 -22.54
CA ASP A 341 9.49 -0.54 -22.92
C ASP A 341 8.76 0.77 -22.63
N GLU A 342 7.42 0.76 -22.66
CA GLU A 342 6.60 1.91 -22.30
C GLU A 342 6.67 2.17 -20.80
N TYR A 343 6.51 1.15 -19.97
CA TYR A 343 6.67 1.27 -18.52
C TYR A 343 8.08 1.74 -18.11
N ARG A 344 9.09 1.38 -18.89
CA ARG A 344 10.45 1.88 -18.68
C ARG A 344 10.56 3.37 -18.99
N ARG A 345 9.91 3.88 -20.04
CA ARG A 345 9.84 5.32 -20.33
C ARG A 345 9.09 6.08 -19.24
N ILE A 346 8.02 5.48 -18.71
CA ILE A 346 7.29 6.04 -17.57
C ILE A 346 8.22 6.15 -16.35
N ALA A 347 8.98 5.10 -16.05
CA ALA A 347 9.96 5.12 -14.96
C ALA A 347 11.03 6.20 -15.16
N GLU A 348 11.57 6.32 -16.37
CA GLU A 348 12.56 7.37 -16.71
C GLU A 348 11.96 8.78 -16.50
N ARG A 349 10.76 9.01 -16.98
CA ARG A 349 10.05 10.27 -16.78
C ARG A 349 9.82 10.58 -15.31
N ARG A 350 9.38 9.58 -14.49
CA ARG A 350 9.15 9.75 -13.06
C ARG A 350 10.45 10.12 -12.33
N VAL A 351 11.55 9.44 -12.64
CA VAL A 351 12.87 9.76 -12.07
C VAL A 351 13.29 11.17 -12.46
N ARG A 352 13.13 11.56 -13.73
CA ARG A 352 13.46 12.92 -14.23
C ARG A 352 12.66 13.98 -13.49
N LEU A 353 11.34 13.80 -13.35
CA LEU A 353 10.48 14.72 -12.61
C LEU A 353 10.83 14.77 -11.12
N GLY A 354 11.06 13.64 -10.48
CA GLY A 354 11.46 13.58 -9.07
C GLY A 354 12.77 14.33 -8.78
N LEU A 355 13.76 14.16 -9.65
CA LEU A 355 15.03 14.92 -9.55
C LEU A 355 14.82 16.43 -9.76
N LEU A 356 14.01 16.79 -10.75
CA LEU A 356 13.67 18.19 -11.02
C LEU A 356 12.94 18.84 -9.84
N LEU A 357 11.89 18.19 -9.31
CA LEU A 357 11.13 18.68 -8.15
C LEU A 357 12.02 18.78 -6.90
N SER A 358 12.91 17.81 -6.70
CA SER A 358 13.89 17.85 -5.61
C SER A 358 14.81 19.07 -5.70
N GLU A 359 15.35 19.36 -6.89
CA GLU A 359 16.21 20.53 -7.12
C GLU A 359 15.46 21.84 -6.95
N ILE A 360 14.22 21.94 -7.48
CA ILE A 360 13.32 23.09 -7.29
C ILE A 360 13.09 23.32 -5.80
N GLY A 361 12.67 22.28 -5.10
CA GLY A 361 12.34 22.39 -3.69
C GLY A 361 13.53 22.78 -2.82
N GLN A 362 14.74 22.32 -3.16
CA GLN A 362 15.97 22.77 -2.49
C GLN A 362 16.26 24.25 -2.75
N LYS A 363 16.16 24.71 -4.00
CA LYS A 363 16.38 26.11 -4.37
C LYS A 363 15.37 27.05 -3.71
N GLU A 364 14.11 26.63 -3.64
CA GLU A 364 13.02 27.40 -3.05
C GLU A 364 12.90 27.24 -1.52
N GLY A 365 13.72 26.39 -0.91
CA GLY A 365 13.74 26.18 0.54
C GLY A 365 12.53 25.43 1.09
N VAL A 366 11.88 24.61 0.27
CA VAL A 366 10.73 23.78 0.70
C VAL A 366 11.19 22.73 1.70
N ASN A 367 10.50 22.65 2.84
CA ASN A 367 10.81 21.70 3.89
C ASN A 367 9.54 21.06 4.44
N VAL A 368 9.63 19.79 4.80
CA VAL A 368 8.60 19.08 5.56
C VAL A 368 8.90 19.24 7.04
N THR A 369 7.98 19.84 7.77
CA THR A 369 8.13 20.11 9.21
C THR A 369 7.92 18.83 10.03
N GLN A 370 8.45 18.82 11.27
CA GLN A 370 8.22 17.70 12.20
C GLN A 370 6.73 17.50 12.55
N ALA A 371 5.94 18.56 12.53
CA ALA A 371 4.50 18.49 12.79
C ALA A 371 3.77 17.75 11.66
N GLU A 372 4.12 18.07 10.41
CA GLU A 372 3.60 17.38 9.22
C GLU A 372 4.00 15.91 9.20
N MET A 373 5.28 15.61 9.51
CA MET A 373 5.73 14.20 9.63
C MET A 373 4.97 13.43 10.70
N LYS A 374 4.73 14.02 11.87
CA LYS A 374 3.94 13.37 12.92
C LYS A 374 2.52 13.09 12.48
N ARG A 375 1.89 14.05 11.77
CA ARG A 375 0.54 13.88 11.21
C ARG A 375 0.52 12.74 10.19
N LEU A 376 1.49 12.70 9.28
CA LEU A 376 1.59 11.69 8.24
C LEU A 376 1.80 10.28 8.85
N ILE A 377 2.73 10.14 9.81
CA ILE A 377 2.93 8.89 10.54
C ILE A 377 1.65 8.48 11.31
N GLY A 378 0.92 9.44 11.86
CA GLY A 378 -0.35 9.20 12.54
C GLY A 378 -1.44 8.68 11.60
N GLN A 379 -1.54 9.23 10.39
CA GLN A 379 -2.46 8.77 9.36
C GLN A 379 -2.11 7.35 8.90
N GLU A 380 -0.82 7.08 8.66
CA GLU A 380 -0.38 5.73 8.29
C GLU A 380 -0.64 4.72 9.42
N ALA A 381 -0.38 5.09 10.67
CA ALA A 381 -0.65 4.23 11.82
C ALA A 381 -2.15 3.93 12.01
N ALA A 382 -3.03 4.84 11.60
CA ALA A 382 -4.49 4.64 11.69
C ALA A 382 -4.99 3.48 10.79
N ARG A 383 -4.25 3.16 9.71
CA ARG A 383 -4.54 2.03 8.81
C ARG A 383 -4.32 0.65 9.45
N TYR A 384 -3.63 0.60 10.60
CA TYR A 384 -3.29 -0.65 11.30
C TYR A 384 -3.93 -0.71 12.70
N PRO A 385 -5.23 -1.02 12.83
CA PRO A 385 -5.93 -1.09 14.11
C PRO A 385 -5.24 -2.07 15.07
N GLY A 386 -4.98 -1.62 16.30
CA GLY A 386 -4.30 -2.43 17.33
C GLY A 386 -2.77 -2.43 17.25
N GLN A 387 -2.14 -1.92 16.18
CA GLN A 387 -0.69 -1.87 16.02
C GLN A 387 -0.12 -0.45 15.85
N GLN A 388 -0.94 0.59 16.08
CA GLN A 388 -0.57 1.99 15.83
C GLN A 388 0.76 2.39 16.48
N GLN A 389 0.99 1.97 17.73
CA GLN A 389 2.22 2.28 18.44
C GLN A 389 3.46 1.63 17.82
N GLN A 390 3.31 0.42 17.28
CA GLN A 390 4.41 -0.30 16.62
C GLN A 390 4.79 0.38 15.30
N VAL A 391 3.79 0.81 14.52
CA VAL A 391 3.98 1.54 13.26
C VAL A 391 4.69 2.87 13.53
N VAL A 392 4.22 3.65 14.52
CA VAL A 392 4.87 4.92 14.91
C VAL A 392 6.34 4.68 15.31
N LYS A 393 6.60 3.66 16.10
CA LYS A 393 7.96 3.31 16.54
C LYS A 393 8.84 2.90 15.36
N TYR A 394 8.32 2.10 14.43
CA TYR A 394 9.02 1.69 13.22
C TYR A 394 9.53 2.89 12.41
N PHE A 395 8.67 3.89 12.15
CA PHE A 395 9.07 5.09 11.42
C PHE A 395 10.02 6.00 12.21
N GLN A 396 9.99 5.95 13.55
CA GLN A 396 10.94 6.70 14.39
C GLN A 396 12.34 6.07 14.40
N GLU A 397 12.43 4.74 14.35
CA GLU A 397 13.69 3.99 14.40
C GLU A 397 14.29 3.76 13.01
N ASN A 398 13.46 3.77 11.95
CA ASN A 398 13.89 3.54 10.58
C ASN A 398 13.88 4.84 9.75
N ALA A 399 15.05 5.47 9.66
CA ALA A 399 15.21 6.73 8.93
C ALA A 399 14.90 6.60 7.42
N MET A 400 15.14 5.42 6.82
CA MET A 400 14.86 5.18 5.41
C MET A 400 13.35 5.09 5.16
N ALA A 401 12.61 4.34 5.97
CA ALA A 401 11.16 4.28 5.89
C ALA A 401 10.52 5.66 6.12
N ALA A 402 11.02 6.43 7.09
CA ALA A 402 10.57 7.80 7.32
C ALA A 402 10.87 8.72 6.11
N ALA A 403 11.98 8.52 5.41
CA ALA A 403 12.32 9.28 4.21
C ALA A 403 11.39 8.92 3.04
N GLN A 404 11.08 7.64 2.85
CA GLN A 404 10.12 7.18 1.83
C GLN A 404 8.72 7.74 2.09
N LEU A 405 8.25 7.70 3.34
CA LEU A 405 6.95 8.28 3.71
C LEU A 405 6.91 9.81 3.51
N ARG A 406 8.06 10.49 3.67
CA ARG A 406 8.18 11.95 3.53
C ARG A 406 8.20 12.41 2.06
N ALA A 407 8.72 11.59 1.14
CA ALA A 407 8.96 11.99 -0.24
C ALA A 407 7.70 12.48 -0.97
N PRO A 408 6.54 11.78 -0.94
CA PRO A 408 5.32 12.25 -1.58
C PRO A 408 4.84 13.61 -1.03
N LEU A 409 4.90 13.79 0.29
CA LEU A 409 4.50 15.06 0.91
C LEU A 409 5.42 16.22 0.51
N TYR A 410 6.72 15.93 0.37
CA TYR A 410 7.69 16.93 -0.10
C TYR A 410 7.38 17.34 -1.54
N GLU A 411 7.14 16.38 -2.42
CA GLU A 411 6.78 16.62 -3.83
C GLU A 411 5.49 17.41 -3.93
N ASP A 412 4.45 17.08 -3.18
CA ASP A 412 3.19 17.80 -3.14
C ASP A 412 3.37 19.27 -2.72
N LYS A 413 4.23 19.54 -1.74
CA LYS A 413 4.55 20.90 -1.32
C LYS A 413 5.28 21.70 -2.40
N VAL A 414 6.16 21.04 -3.16
CA VAL A 414 6.84 21.68 -4.30
C VAL A 414 5.85 21.97 -5.42
N VAL A 415 4.97 21.03 -5.72
CA VAL A 415 3.89 21.19 -6.70
C VAL A 415 2.96 22.34 -6.30
N ASP A 416 2.52 22.42 -5.04
CA ASP A 416 1.68 23.51 -4.54
C ASP A 416 2.38 24.87 -4.65
N LEU A 417 3.67 24.93 -4.37
CA LEU A 417 4.47 26.15 -4.56
C LEU A 417 4.52 26.55 -6.04
N LEU A 418 4.71 25.60 -6.95
CA LEU A 418 4.77 25.86 -8.39
C LEU A 418 3.42 26.30 -8.95
N ILE A 419 2.32 25.64 -8.53
CA ILE A 419 0.95 26.05 -8.89
C ILE A 419 0.68 27.48 -8.38
N GLY A 420 1.16 27.81 -7.16
CA GLY A 420 1.02 29.15 -6.61
C GLY A 420 1.83 30.25 -7.35
N LYS A 421 2.86 29.86 -8.10
CA LYS A 421 3.67 30.76 -8.94
C LYS A 421 3.23 30.80 -10.40
N ALA A 422 2.47 29.79 -10.86
CA ALA A 422 1.99 29.69 -12.23
C ALA A 422 0.89 30.72 -12.52
N GLU A 423 0.81 31.15 -13.76
CA GLU A 423 -0.30 31.95 -14.26
C GLU A 423 -1.49 31.03 -14.55
N LEU A 424 -2.54 31.11 -13.73
CA LEU A 424 -3.72 30.26 -13.84
C LEU A 424 -4.81 30.95 -14.67
N THR A 425 -5.27 30.29 -15.71
CA THR A 425 -6.46 30.68 -16.47
C THR A 425 -7.62 29.80 -16.03
N GLU A 426 -8.64 30.39 -15.38
CA GLU A 426 -9.79 29.63 -14.89
C GLU A 426 -10.82 29.42 -16.02
N ARG A 427 -11.28 28.16 -16.17
CA ARG A 427 -12.38 27.77 -17.03
C ARG A 427 -13.41 27.00 -16.22
N SER A 428 -14.65 27.50 -16.20
CA SER A 428 -15.77 26.81 -15.57
C SER A 428 -16.22 25.65 -16.48
N VAL A 429 -16.33 24.46 -15.89
CA VAL A 429 -16.71 23.21 -16.55
C VAL A 429 -17.70 22.43 -15.70
N SER A 430 -18.36 21.44 -16.27
CA SER A 430 -19.18 20.49 -15.53
C SER A 430 -18.32 19.41 -14.85
N ARG A 431 -18.91 18.68 -13.90
CA ARG A 431 -18.26 17.53 -13.26
C ARG A 431 -17.83 16.46 -14.29
N ASP A 432 -18.75 16.17 -15.24
CA ASP A 432 -18.49 15.16 -16.27
C ASP A 432 -17.34 15.59 -17.19
N GLU A 433 -17.26 16.87 -17.55
CA GLU A 433 -16.15 17.40 -18.35
C GLU A 433 -14.81 17.35 -17.58
N LEU A 434 -14.82 17.60 -16.28
CA LEU A 434 -13.62 17.46 -15.45
C LEU A 434 -13.19 15.99 -15.34
N GLN A 435 -14.14 15.09 -15.12
CA GLN A 435 -13.87 13.66 -15.05
C GLN A 435 -13.33 13.13 -16.37
N GLN A 436 -13.95 13.50 -17.49
CA GLN A 436 -13.48 13.13 -18.82
C GLN A 436 -12.07 13.68 -19.10
N ALA A 437 -11.78 14.92 -18.70
CA ALA A 437 -10.44 15.49 -18.84
C ALA A 437 -9.38 14.74 -18.03
N ILE A 438 -9.74 14.15 -16.89
CA ILE A 438 -8.86 13.30 -16.09
C ILE A 438 -8.68 11.94 -16.76
N GLU A 439 -9.75 11.32 -17.26
CA GLU A 439 -9.74 10.03 -17.95
C GLU A 439 -8.95 10.10 -19.28
N ASP A 440 -9.17 11.13 -20.10
CA ASP A 440 -8.42 11.36 -21.34
C ASP A 440 -6.91 11.55 -21.07
N ASP A 441 -6.57 12.14 -19.93
CA ASP A 441 -5.19 12.26 -19.49
C ASP A 441 -4.61 10.91 -19.01
N ASP A 442 -5.42 10.00 -18.50
CA ASP A 442 -4.96 8.65 -18.05
C ASP A 442 -4.75 7.70 -19.23
N GLU A 443 -5.49 7.84 -20.34
CA GLU A 443 -5.28 7.08 -21.56
C GLU A 443 -4.01 7.47 -22.32
N THR A 444 -3.44 8.66 -22.04
CA THR A 444 -2.17 9.03 -22.66
C THR A 444 -1.00 8.31 -21.97
N PRO A 445 -0.02 7.73 -22.72
CA PRO A 445 1.10 6.97 -22.18
C PRO A 445 2.06 7.76 -21.24
N THR A 446 1.66 8.94 -20.84
CA THR A 446 2.36 9.75 -19.82
C THR A 446 2.14 9.23 -18.39
N GLY A 447 1.40 8.14 -18.28
CA GLY A 447 1.15 7.20 -17.21
C GLY A 447 1.39 7.66 -15.78
N HIS A 448 0.32 8.01 -15.06
CA HIS A 448 0.32 7.89 -13.60
C HIS A 448 0.03 6.43 -13.25
N VAL A 449 1.06 5.60 -13.16
CA VAL A 449 0.93 4.32 -12.47
C VAL A 449 0.85 4.64 -10.98
N HIS A 450 -0.27 4.32 -10.37
CA HIS A 450 -0.50 4.50 -8.94
C HIS A 450 0.47 3.60 -8.17
N GLY A 451 1.56 4.17 -7.67
CA GLY A 451 2.45 3.47 -6.75
C GLY A 451 1.92 3.55 -5.31
N PRO A 452 2.38 2.71 -4.37
CA PRO A 452 1.90 2.63 -2.99
C PRO A 452 2.10 3.89 -2.13
N GLY A 453 2.34 5.04 -2.76
CA GLY A 453 2.45 6.35 -2.13
C GLY A 453 1.56 7.44 -2.73
N CYS A 454 0.79 7.14 -3.79
CA CYS A 454 -0.23 8.06 -4.28
C CYS A 454 -1.46 7.93 -3.39
N GLY A 455 -1.64 8.85 -2.44
CA GLY A 455 -2.76 8.87 -1.51
C GLY A 455 -4.10 9.21 -2.16
N HIS A 456 -4.53 8.40 -3.12
CA HIS A 456 -5.89 8.42 -3.61
C HIS A 456 -6.59 7.22 -2.99
N ASP A 457 -7.51 7.50 -2.05
CA ASP A 457 -8.46 6.51 -1.58
C ASP A 457 -9.27 6.03 -2.79
N HIS A 458 -9.03 4.79 -3.19
CA HIS A 458 -9.95 4.09 -4.07
C HIS A 458 -11.24 3.89 -3.29
N HIS A 459 -12.21 4.76 -3.50
CA HIS A 459 -13.59 4.42 -3.22
C HIS A 459 -13.97 3.31 -4.20
N ASP A 460 -14.18 2.11 -3.69
CA ASP A 460 -14.82 1.01 -4.40
C ASP A 460 -16.13 1.53 -5.00
N HIS A 461 -16.10 1.90 -6.26
CA HIS A 461 -17.30 2.06 -7.04
C HIS A 461 -17.67 0.67 -7.56
N ASP A 462 -18.55 0.02 -6.79
CA ASP A 462 -19.32 -1.13 -7.23
C ASP A 462 -20.14 -0.73 -8.47
N HIS A 463 -19.56 -0.96 -9.65
CA HIS A 463 -20.25 -0.81 -10.92
C HIS A 463 -21.09 -2.07 -11.15
N GLY A 464 -22.31 -2.05 -10.63
CA GLY A 464 -23.36 -3.00 -11.00
C GLY A 464 -23.60 -2.96 -12.51
N HIS A 465 -23.05 -3.92 -13.23
CA HIS A 465 -23.32 -4.14 -14.64
C HIS A 465 -24.74 -4.60 -14.86
N THR A 466 -25.62 -3.67 -15.24
CA THR A 466 -26.92 -4.00 -15.82
C THR A 466 -26.72 -4.49 -17.24
N HIS A 467 -26.93 -5.78 -17.47
CA HIS A 467 -26.99 -6.36 -18.79
C HIS A 467 -28.19 -5.80 -19.58
N GLY A 468 -27.91 -4.89 -20.51
CA GLY A 468 -28.86 -4.48 -21.55
C GLY A 468 -28.79 -5.43 -22.73
N GLU A 469 -29.92 -6.08 -23.02
CA GLU A 469 -30.09 -6.96 -24.16
C GLU A 469 -29.88 -6.22 -25.51
N GLY A 470 -28.80 -6.53 -26.20
CA GLY A 470 -28.54 -6.10 -27.59
C GLY A 470 -28.62 -7.25 -28.57
N LYS A 471 -29.60 -7.21 -29.46
CA LYS A 471 -29.89 -8.18 -30.52
C LYS A 471 -28.70 -8.44 -31.48
N PRO A 472 -28.54 -9.67 -32.01
CA PRO A 472 -27.40 -10.02 -32.86
C PRO A 472 -27.54 -9.53 -34.30
N LYS A 473 -26.49 -8.87 -34.82
CA LYS A 473 -26.32 -8.63 -36.27
C LYS A 473 -25.57 -9.82 -36.88
N LYS A 474 -26.17 -10.36 -37.96
CA LYS A 474 -25.71 -11.46 -38.80
C LYS A 474 -24.35 -11.14 -39.44
N ALA A 475 -23.41 -12.04 -39.30
CA ALA A 475 -22.20 -12.08 -40.10
C ALA A 475 -22.19 -13.29 -41.02
N ALA A 476 -21.70 -13.07 -42.21
CA ALA A 476 -21.75 -13.96 -43.35
C ALA A 476 -20.69 -15.08 -43.27
N LYS A 477 -21.15 -16.24 -43.71
CA LYS A 477 -20.44 -17.49 -43.95
C LYS A 477 -19.36 -17.35 -45.03
N LYS A 478 -18.14 -17.86 -44.76
CA LYS A 478 -17.28 -18.45 -45.80
C LYS A 478 -16.65 -19.72 -45.31
N THR A 479 -16.94 -20.77 -46.08
CA THR A 479 -16.58 -22.16 -46.00
C THR A 479 -15.20 -22.42 -46.59
N ALA A 480 -14.41 -23.34 -45.95
CA ALA A 480 -13.58 -24.37 -46.61
C ALA A 480 -12.95 -25.20 -45.47
N LYS A 481 -13.31 -26.37 -45.36
CA LYS A 481 -13.04 -27.70 -45.92
C LYS A 481 -11.95 -28.42 -45.14
N ALA A 482 -12.40 -29.51 -44.58
CA ALA A 482 -11.70 -30.52 -43.79
C ALA A 482 -10.57 -31.24 -44.54
N GLU A 483 -9.58 -31.71 -43.82
CA GLU A 483 -9.02 -33.04 -44.11
C GLU A 483 -8.46 -33.67 -42.82
N THR A 484 -8.84 -34.89 -42.65
CA THR A 484 -8.67 -35.85 -41.58
C THR A 484 -7.28 -36.50 -41.59
N ALA A 485 -6.70 -36.79 -40.43
CA ALA A 485 -6.01 -38.03 -40.14
C ALA A 485 -5.60 -38.16 -38.65
N GLU A 486 -6.24 -39.02 -37.94
CA GLU A 486 -5.72 -39.83 -36.81
C GLU A 486 -5.23 -41.17 -37.36
N PRO A 487 -4.66 -42.09 -36.57
CA PRO A 487 -3.83 -42.01 -35.35
C PRO A 487 -2.56 -42.90 -35.45
N LYS A 488 -1.70 -42.93 -34.44
CA LYS A 488 -1.11 -44.18 -33.93
C LYS A 488 -0.36 -43.98 -32.60
N GLU A 489 -0.74 -44.86 -31.67
CA GLU A 489 -0.10 -45.30 -30.44
C GLU A 489 1.37 -45.65 -30.62
N ASP A 490 2.18 -45.43 -29.57
CA ASP A 490 2.93 -46.51 -28.95
C ASP A 490 3.36 -46.13 -27.52
N ALA A 491 3.06 -47.06 -26.65
CA ALA A 491 3.40 -47.17 -25.25
C ALA A 491 4.88 -47.52 -25.06
N VAL A 492 5.44 -47.28 -23.87
CA VAL A 492 6.12 -48.25 -23.01
C VAL A 492 6.79 -47.62 -21.80
N LYS A 493 6.30 -48.04 -20.60
CA LYS A 493 6.94 -48.40 -19.31
C LYS A 493 7.85 -47.36 -18.60
N ALA A 494 7.45 -46.88 -17.43
CA ALA A 494 7.53 -47.48 -16.08
C ALA A 494 8.93 -47.86 -15.57
N GLU A 495 9.41 -47.20 -14.52
CA GLU A 495 9.97 -47.82 -13.33
C GLU A 495 10.30 -46.82 -12.21
N LYS A 496 9.56 -46.95 -11.11
CA LYS A 496 9.92 -47.23 -9.71
C LYS A 496 10.73 -46.20 -8.89
N LYS A 497 9.99 -45.78 -7.87
CA LYS A 497 10.49 -45.37 -6.54
C LYS A 497 11.38 -46.42 -5.87
N PRO A 498 12.18 -46.03 -4.86
CA PRO A 498 11.76 -46.48 -3.54
C PRO A 498 11.79 -45.42 -2.44
N ALA A 499 10.97 -45.76 -1.44
CA ALA A 499 10.68 -45.06 -0.21
C ALA A 499 11.62 -45.48 0.94
N ALA A 500 11.43 -44.77 2.05
CA ALA A 500 11.71 -45.09 3.47
C ALA A 500 13.04 -44.53 4.02
N LYS A 501 13.07 -43.89 5.17
CA LYS A 501 12.63 -44.42 6.49
C LYS A 501 12.53 -43.28 7.53
N LYS A 502 11.52 -43.43 8.35
CA LYS A 502 11.30 -42.82 9.67
C LYS A 502 12.46 -43.05 10.65
N THR A 503 12.70 -42.07 11.54
CA THR A 503 12.94 -42.39 12.95
C THR A 503 12.36 -41.30 13.84
N ALA A 504 11.56 -41.75 14.79
CA ALA A 504 10.99 -41.03 15.90
C ALA A 504 11.84 -41.26 17.16
N ALA A 505 11.91 -40.25 18.02
CA ALA A 505 12.15 -40.35 19.47
C ALA A 505 11.65 -39.02 20.06
N LYS A 506 10.64 -38.96 20.78
CA LYS A 506 10.11 -39.31 22.10
C LYS A 506 11.06 -39.05 23.25
N ALA A 507 10.64 -38.18 24.15
CA ALA A 507 10.72 -38.10 25.61
C ALA A 507 10.79 -36.60 26.01
N GLU A 508 10.21 -36.01 26.98
CA GLU A 508 9.32 -36.41 28.07
C GLU A 508 9.19 -35.14 28.90
N ALA A 509 8.05 -34.94 29.47
CA ALA A 509 7.66 -33.82 30.32
C ALA A 509 8.37 -33.84 31.69
N THR A 510 8.56 -32.67 32.28
CA THR A 510 8.42 -32.52 33.74
C THR A 510 7.93 -31.11 34.08
N GLU A 511 6.80 -31.10 34.78
CA GLU A 511 6.21 -30.00 35.55
C GLU A 511 7.09 -29.66 36.77
N ALA A 512 7.03 -28.40 37.18
CA ALA A 512 6.98 -27.94 38.59
C ALA A 512 6.85 -26.40 38.59
N SER A 513 5.69 -25.87 38.78
CA SER A 513 5.09 -25.17 39.93
C SER A 513 6.07 -24.50 40.92
N ALA A 514 5.91 -23.16 41.07
CA ALA A 514 5.73 -22.44 42.34
C ALA A 514 5.66 -20.92 42.12
N GLU A 515 4.54 -20.35 42.48
CA GLU A 515 4.32 -18.97 42.92
C GLU A 515 4.62 -18.85 44.42
N PRO A 516 4.44 -17.69 45.10
CA PRO A 516 4.99 -16.32 44.94
C PRO A 516 5.63 -15.79 46.26
N GLU A 517 6.38 -14.71 46.22
CA GLU A 517 6.60 -13.89 47.43
C GLU A 517 6.78 -12.39 47.15
N LYS A 518 5.82 -11.63 47.58
CA LYS A 518 5.71 -10.45 48.46
C LYS A 518 6.82 -9.39 48.46
N LYS A 519 6.27 -8.17 48.21
CA LYS A 519 6.81 -6.83 48.54
C LYS A 519 7.38 -6.72 49.96
N PRO A 520 8.27 -5.67 50.21
CA PRO A 520 7.71 -4.56 50.95
C PRO A 520 8.08 -3.14 50.42
N ALA A 521 7.17 -2.25 50.72
CA ALA A 521 7.25 -0.81 50.60
C ALA A 521 8.07 -0.17 51.73
N LYS A 522 8.58 1.05 51.45
CA LYS A 522 8.80 2.21 52.35
C LYS A 522 9.91 3.07 51.76
N LYS A 523 9.97 4.37 51.73
CA LYS A 523 9.31 5.53 52.37
C LYS A 523 9.77 6.78 51.58
N ALA A 524 8.93 7.75 51.44
CA ALA A 524 9.33 9.14 51.17
C ALA A 524 9.84 9.80 52.46
N PRO A 525 10.63 10.88 52.36
CA PRO A 525 10.22 12.15 52.95
C PRO A 525 10.52 13.35 52.02
N ALA A 526 9.54 14.22 51.79
CA ALA A 526 9.24 15.47 52.49
C ALA A 526 10.16 16.67 52.16
N LYS A 527 9.51 17.63 51.48
CA LYS A 527 9.60 19.09 51.51
C LYS A 527 10.84 19.78 52.12
N LYS A 528 11.38 20.73 51.32
CA LYS A 528 11.61 22.08 51.83
C LYS A 528 11.50 23.12 50.68
N ALA A 529 10.69 24.10 50.95
CA ALA A 529 10.57 25.36 50.22
C ALA A 529 11.67 26.32 50.66
N ALA A 530 12.06 27.24 49.81
CA ALA A 530 12.14 28.70 50.00
C ALA A 530 13.05 29.33 48.94
N LYS A 531 12.48 30.25 48.25
CA LYS A 531 12.81 31.70 48.11
C LYS A 531 14.23 32.06 47.65
N ALA A 532 14.34 32.55 46.47
CA ALA A 532 14.55 33.96 46.11
C ALA A 532 14.28 34.10 44.63
#